data_3b132a7caaadbae19d2c399c0274c044
#
_entry.id   3b132a7caaadbae19d2c399c0274c044
#
_cell.length_a   1.000
_cell.length_b   1.000
_cell.length_c   1.000
_cell.angle_alpha   90.00
_cell.angle_beta   90.00
_cell.angle_gamma   90.00
#
_symmetry.space_group_name_H-M   'P 1'
#
loop_
_entity.id
_entity.type
_entity.pdbx_description
1 polymer ?
#
loop_
_entity_poly.entity_id
_entity_poly.type
_entity_poly.pdbx_seq_one_letter_code
_entity_poly.pdbx_strand_id
1 'polypeptide(L)'
;MQKYDKYIESAYSRFEKWKADDDCVVFPIITDLHSALVSEDVLNSQKRETLSHIRILNAAAERFSADFTANLGDFGVDVPVKEPQDIEQLCSRLFEYHASSKVKPVLYAPGNHDITRGVVPAFMRRGFQEINAGCDILSPEDKLYGYYDIHAKKCRVFYLFCNETADYYSAEQFTFIEENLFSMPSGWCAVFVQHKCILRRGRWQHDQFDPLPENFVKLHELFANFVRNGGKIAGIFSGDSHFNLFEKADGVNYHSSQGYGGIGPSEAPAHALLAHEFCPALNRTDSFNSENSCLIDVAAVKTGKCEIAVFRIGAGDKEFDITENY
;
A
#
# COMPACT_ATOMS: atom_id res chain seq x y z
N MET A 1 15.34 4.16 -15.30
CA MET A 1 14.78 2.81 -15.51
C MET A 1 15.87 1.75 -15.45
N GLN A 2 16.85 1.72 -16.34
CA GLN A 2 17.88 0.62 -16.41
C GLN A 2 18.52 0.23 -15.08
N LYS A 3 18.67 1.15 -14.13
CA LYS A 3 19.30 0.84 -12.85
C LYS A 3 18.42 0.08 -11.86
N TYR A 4 17.10 0.12 -12.02
CA TYR A 4 16.14 -0.63 -11.18
C TYR A 4 15.81 -2.00 -11.78
N ASP A 5 16.08 -2.21 -13.06
CA ASP A 5 15.74 -3.45 -13.77
C ASP A 5 16.36 -4.68 -13.08
N LYS A 6 17.58 -4.55 -12.55
CA LYS A 6 18.24 -5.63 -11.80
C LYS A 6 17.49 -6.05 -10.54
N TYR A 7 16.86 -5.10 -9.82
CA TYR A 7 16.10 -5.38 -8.61
C TYR A 7 14.76 -6.02 -8.96
N ILE A 8 14.12 -5.55 -10.03
CA ILE A 8 12.87 -6.13 -10.56
C ILE A 8 13.13 -7.57 -11.00
N GLU A 9 14.19 -7.83 -11.76
CA GLU A 9 14.55 -9.18 -12.22
C GLU A 9 14.93 -10.11 -11.05
N SER A 10 15.64 -9.58 -10.04
CA SER A 10 15.96 -10.33 -8.83
C SER A 10 14.69 -10.77 -8.09
N ALA A 11 13.76 -9.84 -7.85
CA ALA A 11 12.49 -10.14 -7.20
C ALA A 11 11.63 -11.10 -8.03
N TYR A 12 11.56 -10.88 -9.34
CA TYR A 12 10.83 -11.76 -10.25
C TYR A 12 11.37 -13.19 -10.25
N SER A 13 12.69 -13.36 -10.23
CA SER A 13 13.30 -14.69 -10.12
C SER A 13 12.92 -15.44 -8.84
N ARG A 14 12.75 -14.72 -7.72
CA ARG A 14 12.32 -15.31 -6.45
C ARG A 14 10.84 -15.65 -6.48
N PHE A 15 10.02 -14.76 -7.04
CA PHE A 15 8.60 -15.00 -7.27
C PHE A 15 8.33 -16.24 -8.11
N GLU A 16 9.00 -16.40 -9.27
CA GLU A 16 8.81 -17.56 -10.14
C GLU A 16 9.13 -18.88 -9.42
N LYS A 17 10.14 -18.88 -8.56
CA LYS A 17 10.47 -20.06 -7.75
C LYS A 17 9.40 -20.39 -6.72
N TRP A 18 8.83 -19.37 -6.08
CA TRP A 18 7.77 -19.55 -5.08
C TRP A 18 6.43 -19.91 -5.73
N LYS A 19 6.10 -19.23 -6.82
CA LYS A 19 4.87 -19.47 -7.57
C LYS A 19 4.77 -20.91 -8.06
N ALA A 20 5.86 -21.46 -8.59
CA ALA A 20 5.89 -22.76 -9.27
C ALA A 20 4.79 -22.82 -10.34
N ASP A 21 3.91 -23.83 -10.28
CA ASP A 21 2.80 -24.01 -11.22
C ASP A 21 1.46 -23.47 -10.70
N ASP A 22 1.46 -22.81 -9.52
CA ASP A 22 0.23 -22.26 -8.94
C ASP A 22 -0.19 -20.97 -9.65
N ASP A 23 -1.51 -20.79 -9.81
CA ASP A 23 -2.07 -19.50 -10.23
C ASP A 23 -2.15 -18.56 -9.03
N CYS A 24 -1.70 -17.33 -9.22
CA CYS A 24 -1.58 -16.34 -8.16
C CYS A 24 -2.22 -15.02 -8.56
N VAL A 25 -2.90 -14.35 -7.62
CA VAL A 25 -3.15 -12.91 -7.71
C VAL A 25 -1.84 -12.19 -7.39
N VAL A 26 -1.41 -11.31 -8.28
CA VAL A 26 -0.13 -10.60 -8.16
C VAL A 26 -0.36 -9.11 -8.26
N PHE A 27 0.22 -8.35 -7.34
CA PHE A 27 0.12 -6.90 -7.36
C PHE A 27 1.31 -6.24 -6.68
N PRO A 28 1.93 -5.25 -7.33
CA PRO A 28 2.93 -4.42 -6.68
C PRO A 28 2.26 -3.34 -5.83
N ILE A 29 2.94 -2.99 -4.75
CA ILE A 29 2.48 -2.04 -3.73
C ILE A 29 3.48 -0.90 -3.61
N ILE A 30 2.96 0.32 -3.59
CA ILE A 30 3.71 1.52 -3.23
C ILE A 30 2.93 2.29 -2.16
N THR A 31 3.65 2.88 -1.20
CA THR A 31 3.05 3.62 -0.09
C THR A 31 4.02 4.66 0.45
N ASP A 32 3.52 5.64 1.20
CA ASP A 32 4.30 6.60 1.98
C ASP A 32 5.41 7.30 1.16
N LEU A 33 5.06 7.77 -0.02
CA LEU A 33 6.01 8.45 -0.91
C LEU A 33 6.46 9.80 -0.36
N HIS A 34 5.63 10.47 0.43
CA HIS A 34 5.89 11.78 1.03
C HIS A 34 6.58 12.75 0.06
N SER A 35 6.05 12.86 -1.14
CA SER A 35 6.62 13.66 -2.22
C SER A 35 6.38 15.15 -2.00
N ALA A 36 7.37 15.97 -2.30
CA ALA A 36 7.23 17.42 -2.33
C ALA A 36 7.41 17.95 -3.75
N LEU A 37 6.69 19.02 -4.06
CA LEU A 37 7.08 19.90 -5.16
C LEU A 37 8.28 20.69 -4.69
N VAL A 38 9.47 20.29 -5.10
CA VAL A 38 10.71 20.96 -4.74
C VAL A 38 11.03 21.94 -5.84
N SER A 39 11.08 23.22 -5.52
CA SER A 39 11.75 24.19 -6.38
C SER A 39 13.26 23.93 -6.39
N GLU A 40 13.94 24.25 -7.47
CA GLU A 40 15.40 24.04 -7.60
C GLU A 40 16.20 24.65 -6.45
N ASP A 41 15.70 25.71 -5.81
CA ASP A 41 16.32 26.39 -4.66
C ASP A 41 16.27 25.57 -3.35
N VAL A 42 15.50 24.51 -3.28
CA VAL A 42 15.34 23.64 -2.10
C VAL A 42 16.08 22.31 -2.25
N LEU A 43 16.94 22.19 -3.25
CA LEU A 43 17.76 20.98 -3.52
C LEU A 43 18.67 20.58 -2.34
N ASN A 44 18.91 21.44 -1.39
CA ASN A 44 19.58 21.12 -0.12
C ASN A 44 18.66 20.49 0.94
N SER A 45 17.35 20.50 0.72
CA SER A 45 16.43 19.75 1.57
C SER A 45 16.41 18.30 1.09
N GLN A 46 16.45 17.37 2.02
CA GLN A 46 16.49 15.93 1.75
C GLN A 46 15.19 15.39 1.12
N LYS A 47 14.24 16.25 0.80
CA LYS A 47 12.95 15.92 0.20
C LYS A 47 13.04 16.00 -1.31
N ARG A 48 13.16 14.86 -1.96
CA ARG A 48 13.16 14.74 -3.42
C ARG A 48 11.76 14.44 -3.92
N GLU A 49 11.56 14.67 -5.21
CA GLU A 49 10.36 14.25 -5.89
C GLU A 49 10.35 12.71 -6.02
N THR A 50 9.56 12.05 -5.17
CA THR A 50 9.49 10.59 -5.07
C THR A 50 8.39 9.97 -5.92
N LEU A 51 7.43 10.77 -6.42
CA LEU A 51 6.34 10.29 -7.29
C LEU A 51 6.85 9.55 -8.53
N SER A 52 8.03 9.92 -9.03
CA SER A 52 8.66 9.24 -10.17
C SER A 52 8.91 7.74 -9.92
N HIS A 53 8.95 7.29 -8.66
CA HIS A 53 9.08 5.87 -8.32
C HIS A 53 7.85 5.04 -8.70
N ILE A 54 6.71 5.66 -8.96
CA ILE A 54 5.54 4.99 -9.55
C ILE A 54 5.91 4.38 -10.91
N ARG A 55 6.89 4.90 -11.62
CA ARG A 55 7.42 4.27 -12.84
C ARG A 55 8.05 2.91 -12.58
N ILE A 56 8.65 2.73 -11.41
CA ILE A 56 9.23 1.43 -11.01
C ILE A 56 8.11 0.46 -10.64
N LEU A 57 7.07 0.96 -9.94
CA LEU A 57 5.84 0.21 -9.67
C LEU A 57 5.22 -0.30 -10.98
N ASN A 58 5.08 0.58 -11.98
CA ASN A 58 4.52 0.23 -13.27
C ASN A 58 5.38 -0.80 -14.02
N ALA A 59 6.70 -0.65 -14.00
CA ALA A 59 7.61 -1.62 -14.61
C ALA A 59 7.56 -2.98 -13.90
N ALA A 60 7.46 -3.00 -12.57
CA ALA A 60 7.26 -4.22 -11.81
C ALA A 60 5.91 -4.87 -12.15
N ALA A 61 4.84 -4.09 -12.24
CA ALA A 61 3.52 -4.58 -12.61
C ALA A 61 3.54 -5.28 -13.98
N GLU A 62 4.17 -4.67 -14.98
CA GLU A 62 4.33 -5.27 -16.31
C GLU A 62 5.18 -6.54 -16.25
N ARG A 63 6.30 -6.51 -15.53
CA ARG A 63 7.24 -7.66 -15.47
C ARG A 63 6.64 -8.88 -14.79
N PHE A 64 5.85 -8.67 -13.75
CA PHE A 64 5.19 -9.74 -13.00
C PHE A 64 3.83 -10.14 -13.59
N SER A 65 3.38 -9.52 -14.67
CA SER A 65 2.04 -9.69 -15.22
C SER A 65 0.96 -9.52 -14.14
N ALA A 66 1.07 -8.43 -13.39
CA ALA A 66 0.22 -8.17 -12.24
C ALA A 66 -1.25 -8.01 -12.63
N ASP A 67 -2.15 -8.37 -11.72
CA ASP A 67 -3.60 -8.26 -11.91
C ASP A 67 -4.11 -6.83 -11.67
N PHE A 68 -3.42 -6.09 -10.83
CA PHE A 68 -3.68 -4.68 -10.51
C PHE A 68 -2.44 -4.05 -9.87
N THR A 69 -2.48 -2.75 -9.59
CA THR A 69 -1.47 -2.07 -8.78
C THR A 69 -2.12 -1.43 -7.56
N ALA A 70 -1.41 -1.35 -6.43
CA ALA A 70 -1.88 -0.73 -5.21
C ALA A 70 -1.01 0.46 -4.80
N ASN A 71 -1.64 1.62 -4.60
CA ASN A 71 -1.06 2.77 -3.94
C ASN A 71 -1.77 2.95 -2.60
N LEU A 72 -1.06 2.79 -1.50
CA LEU A 72 -1.62 2.81 -0.15
C LEU A 72 -1.53 4.18 0.51
N GLY A 73 -1.36 5.24 -0.28
CA GLY A 73 -1.47 6.61 0.22
C GLY A 73 -0.17 7.23 0.72
N ASP A 74 -0.33 8.38 1.38
CA ASP A 74 0.74 9.25 1.85
C ASP A 74 1.73 9.62 0.74
N PHE A 75 1.16 10.05 -0.41
CA PHE A 75 1.98 10.56 -1.51
C PHE A 75 2.43 12.02 -1.28
N GLY A 76 1.71 12.79 -0.46
CA GLY A 76 2.03 14.17 -0.12
C GLY A 76 3.00 14.31 1.04
N VAL A 77 3.63 15.48 1.19
CA VAL A 77 4.60 15.75 2.27
C VAL A 77 4.01 16.44 3.48
N ASP A 78 4.73 16.33 4.61
CA ASP A 78 4.51 17.04 5.87
C ASP A 78 4.75 18.54 5.82
N VAL A 79 5.32 19.05 4.75
CA VAL A 79 5.50 20.50 4.60
C VAL A 79 4.14 21.12 4.30
N PRO A 80 3.73 22.17 5.04
CA PRO A 80 2.53 22.90 4.72
C PRO A 80 2.57 23.33 3.25
N VAL A 81 1.65 22.81 2.46
CA VAL A 81 1.45 23.28 1.10
C VAL A 81 0.93 24.70 1.25
N LYS A 82 1.68 25.67 0.72
CA LYS A 82 1.37 27.08 0.94
C LYS A 82 0.18 27.54 0.12
N GLU A 83 0.00 26.91 -1.05
CA GLU A 83 -1.02 27.34 -1.99
C GLU A 83 -1.83 26.13 -2.51
N PRO A 84 -3.15 26.24 -2.68
CA PRO A 84 -4.00 25.16 -3.20
C PRO A 84 -3.52 24.59 -4.55
N GLN A 85 -2.98 25.44 -5.41
CA GLN A 85 -2.44 25.06 -6.72
C GLN A 85 -1.27 24.06 -6.64
N ASP A 86 -0.51 24.08 -5.54
CA ASP A 86 0.61 23.15 -5.35
C ASP A 86 0.07 21.74 -5.11
N ILE A 87 -1.07 21.61 -4.42
CA ILE A 87 -1.75 20.32 -4.19
C ILE A 87 -2.27 19.77 -5.51
N GLU A 88 -2.95 20.62 -6.30
CA GLU A 88 -3.47 20.22 -7.60
C GLU A 88 -2.35 19.76 -8.54
N GLN A 89 -1.21 20.44 -8.53
CA GLN A 89 -0.05 20.05 -9.30
C GLN A 89 0.52 18.69 -8.84
N LEU A 90 0.63 18.48 -7.53
CA LEU A 90 1.10 17.20 -6.96
C LEU A 90 0.17 16.04 -7.35
N CYS A 91 -1.14 16.24 -7.19
CA CYS A 91 -2.14 15.26 -7.59
C CYS A 91 -2.12 14.99 -9.09
N SER A 92 -1.96 16.03 -9.92
CA SER A 92 -1.88 15.88 -11.38
C SER A 92 -0.69 15.01 -11.78
N ARG A 93 0.47 15.20 -11.14
CA ARG A 93 1.65 14.35 -11.37
C ARG A 93 1.42 12.91 -10.92
N LEU A 94 0.77 12.71 -9.77
CA LEU A 94 0.39 11.39 -9.29
C LEU A 94 -0.48 10.66 -10.33
N PHE A 95 -1.49 11.35 -10.86
CA PHE A 95 -2.38 10.82 -11.88
C PHE A 95 -1.64 10.52 -13.19
N GLU A 96 -0.76 11.42 -13.64
CA GLU A 96 0.06 11.20 -14.84
C GLU A 96 0.90 9.90 -14.72
N TYR A 97 1.60 9.72 -13.61
CA TYR A 97 2.40 8.52 -13.41
C TYR A 97 1.55 7.25 -13.35
N HIS A 98 0.42 7.27 -12.66
CA HIS A 98 -0.48 6.12 -12.61
C HIS A 98 -1.20 5.87 -13.93
N ALA A 99 -1.58 6.93 -14.67
CA ALA A 99 -2.18 6.80 -15.99
C ALA A 99 -1.26 6.09 -16.98
N SER A 100 0.06 6.26 -16.84
CA SER A 100 1.06 5.61 -17.69
C SER A 100 1.20 4.09 -17.47
N SER A 101 0.59 3.53 -16.42
CA SER A 101 0.57 2.08 -16.20
C SER A 101 -0.22 1.35 -17.27
N LYS A 102 0.32 0.25 -17.81
CA LYS A 102 -0.41 -0.67 -18.68
C LYS A 102 -1.25 -1.68 -17.89
N VAL A 103 -0.94 -1.86 -16.61
CA VAL A 103 -1.69 -2.75 -15.73
C VAL A 103 -2.78 -1.94 -15.02
N LYS A 104 -4.01 -2.40 -15.11
CA LYS A 104 -5.20 -1.81 -14.52
C LYS A 104 -6.02 -2.89 -13.79
N PRO A 105 -6.76 -2.54 -12.75
CA PRO A 105 -6.90 -1.20 -12.18
C PRO A 105 -5.69 -0.74 -11.35
N VAL A 106 -5.67 0.55 -11.02
CA VAL A 106 -4.84 1.13 -9.95
C VAL A 106 -5.75 1.35 -8.75
N LEU A 107 -5.59 0.57 -7.70
CA LEU A 107 -6.34 0.73 -6.45
C LEU A 107 -5.61 1.74 -5.55
N TYR A 108 -6.35 2.72 -5.07
CA TYR A 108 -5.82 3.78 -4.23
C TYR A 108 -6.51 3.82 -2.88
N ALA A 109 -5.73 3.70 -1.82
CA ALA A 109 -6.16 3.86 -0.45
C ALA A 109 -5.50 5.12 0.14
N PRO A 110 -6.22 6.26 0.24
CA PRO A 110 -5.64 7.50 0.73
C PRO A 110 -5.07 7.38 2.13
N GLY A 111 -3.93 8.02 2.36
CA GLY A 111 -3.32 8.14 3.66
C GLY A 111 -3.71 9.43 4.40
N ASN A 112 -3.30 9.55 5.66
CA ASN A 112 -3.60 10.71 6.49
C ASN A 112 -2.91 11.99 5.97
N HIS A 113 -1.69 11.89 5.44
CA HIS A 113 -1.02 13.06 4.86
C HIS A 113 -1.68 13.54 3.57
N ASP A 114 -2.36 12.69 2.85
CA ASP A 114 -3.14 13.08 1.67
C ASP A 114 -4.34 13.94 2.06
N ILE A 115 -5.03 13.57 3.15
CA ILE A 115 -6.28 14.22 3.58
C ILE A 115 -6.00 15.49 4.39
N THR A 116 -5.08 15.43 5.35
CA THR A 116 -4.79 16.54 6.25
C THR A 116 -4.11 17.72 5.57
N ARG A 117 -3.58 17.51 4.38
CA ARG A 117 -2.90 18.56 3.59
C ARG A 117 -3.79 19.19 2.53
N GLY A 118 -5.10 18.98 2.60
CA GLY A 118 -6.07 19.67 1.76
C GLY A 118 -6.35 18.99 0.42
N VAL A 119 -5.94 17.74 0.27
CA VAL A 119 -6.38 16.93 -0.87
C VAL A 119 -7.89 16.73 -0.77
N VAL A 120 -8.61 17.17 -1.79
CA VAL A 120 -10.06 17.06 -1.84
C VAL A 120 -10.43 15.64 -2.26
N PRO A 121 -11.10 14.84 -1.39
CA PRO A 121 -11.45 13.45 -1.70
C PRO A 121 -12.18 13.30 -3.05
N ALA A 122 -13.07 14.22 -3.38
CA ALA A 122 -13.79 14.22 -4.65
C ALA A 122 -12.87 14.39 -5.88
N PHE A 123 -11.80 15.17 -5.74
CA PHE A 123 -10.80 15.34 -6.80
C PHE A 123 -10.00 14.05 -7.01
N MET A 124 -9.53 13.43 -5.92
CA MET A 124 -8.81 12.16 -5.95
C MET A 124 -9.66 11.05 -6.55
N ARG A 125 -10.91 10.93 -6.10
CA ARG A 125 -11.84 9.95 -6.65
C ARG A 125 -11.98 10.09 -8.16
N ARG A 126 -12.25 11.28 -8.66
CA ARG A 126 -12.39 11.56 -10.08
C ARG A 126 -11.15 11.17 -10.87
N GLY A 127 -9.95 11.57 -10.38
CA GLY A 127 -8.70 11.22 -11.04
C GLY A 127 -8.47 9.70 -11.12
N PHE A 128 -8.74 8.96 -10.05
CA PHE A 128 -8.63 7.49 -10.09
C PHE A 128 -9.73 6.81 -10.88
N GLN A 129 -10.95 7.36 -10.94
CA GLN A 129 -12.00 6.89 -11.84
C GLN A 129 -11.58 7.05 -13.31
N GLU A 130 -10.97 8.16 -13.68
CA GLU A 130 -10.44 8.39 -15.04
C GLU A 130 -9.29 7.43 -15.37
N ILE A 131 -8.36 7.21 -14.44
CA ILE A 131 -7.26 6.26 -14.59
C ILE A 131 -7.78 4.83 -14.79
N ASN A 132 -8.84 4.47 -14.12
CA ASN A 132 -9.45 3.14 -14.12
C ASN A 132 -10.64 3.03 -15.08
N ALA A 133 -10.80 3.96 -16.02
CA ALA A 133 -11.90 3.92 -16.98
C ALA A 133 -11.93 2.57 -17.72
N GLY A 134 -13.07 1.90 -17.68
CA GLY A 134 -13.26 0.56 -18.28
C GLY A 134 -12.90 -0.62 -17.37
N CYS A 135 -12.49 -0.38 -16.13
CA CYS A 135 -12.33 -1.44 -15.12
C CYS A 135 -13.64 -1.62 -14.33
N ASP A 136 -14.00 -2.87 -14.05
CA ASP A 136 -15.18 -3.21 -13.25
C ASP A 136 -14.90 -3.06 -11.74
N ILE A 137 -14.63 -1.82 -11.32
CA ILE A 137 -14.48 -1.49 -9.90
C ILE A 137 -15.85 -1.13 -9.35
N LEU A 138 -16.26 -1.79 -8.28
CA LEU A 138 -17.47 -1.45 -7.55
C LEU A 138 -17.11 -0.55 -6.36
N SER A 139 -17.56 0.69 -6.44
CA SER A 139 -17.43 1.69 -5.37
C SER A 139 -18.77 2.37 -5.19
N PRO A 140 -19.23 2.59 -3.95
CA PRO A 140 -20.39 3.43 -3.73
C PRO A 140 -20.16 4.84 -4.28
N GLU A 141 -21.26 5.48 -4.68
CA GLU A 141 -21.20 6.85 -5.20
C GLU A 141 -20.54 7.77 -4.17
N ASP A 142 -19.63 8.60 -4.65
CA ASP A 142 -18.90 9.58 -3.85
C ASP A 142 -17.96 9.03 -2.76
N LYS A 143 -17.59 7.75 -2.82
CA LYS A 143 -16.66 7.14 -1.85
C LYS A 143 -15.28 6.85 -2.45
N LEU A 144 -14.28 6.77 -1.57
CA LEU A 144 -12.89 6.38 -1.87
C LEU A 144 -12.59 4.96 -1.37
N TYR A 145 -13.60 4.12 -1.27
CA TYR A 145 -13.47 2.71 -0.96
C TYR A 145 -14.37 1.88 -1.88
N GLY A 146 -14.02 0.63 -2.03
CA GLY A 146 -14.74 -0.26 -2.91
C GLY A 146 -14.06 -1.62 -3.01
N TYR A 147 -14.41 -2.36 -4.07
CA TYR A 147 -13.73 -3.61 -4.37
C TYR A 147 -13.58 -3.82 -5.89
N TYR A 148 -12.68 -4.73 -6.22
CA TYR A 148 -12.43 -5.23 -7.57
C TYR A 148 -12.41 -6.76 -7.56
N ASP A 149 -13.17 -7.38 -8.45
CA ASP A 149 -13.26 -8.84 -8.55
C ASP A 149 -12.36 -9.38 -9.66
N ILE A 150 -11.45 -10.29 -9.29
CA ILE A 150 -10.62 -11.05 -10.21
C ILE A 150 -11.27 -12.44 -10.38
N HIS A 151 -12.30 -12.50 -11.24
CA HIS A 151 -13.14 -13.69 -11.40
C HIS A 151 -12.36 -14.96 -11.74
N ALA A 152 -11.38 -14.86 -12.65
CA ALA A 152 -10.56 -16.00 -13.07
C ALA A 152 -9.80 -16.64 -11.89
N LYS A 153 -9.42 -15.83 -10.90
CA LYS A 153 -8.65 -16.26 -9.72
C LYS A 153 -9.48 -16.35 -8.45
N LYS A 154 -10.79 -16.15 -8.53
CA LYS A 154 -11.75 -16.21 -7.41
C LYS A 154 -11.30 -15.34 -6.24
N CYS A 155 -10.93 -14.12 -6.53
CA CYS A 155 -10.43 -13.16 -5.55
C CYS A 155 -11.20 -11.85 -5.62
N ARG A 156 -11.61 -11.34 -4.45
CA ARG A 156 -12.13 -9.98 -4.27
C ARG A 156 -11.11 -9.15 -3.55
N VAL A 157 -10.72 -8.04 -4.16
CA VAL A 157 -9.76 -7.10 -3.59
C VAL A 157 -10.51 -5.87 -3.12
N PHE A 158 -10.58 -5.67 -1.81
CA PHE A 158 -11.12 -4.47 -1.20
C PHE A 158 -10.04 -3.41 -1.07
N TYR A 159 -10.35 -2.15 -1.40
CA TYR A 159 -9.55 -0.99 -1.03
C TYR A 159 -10.35 -0.12 -0.08
N LEU A 160 -9.71 0.27 1.03
CA LEU A 160 -10.39 0.93 2.13
C LEU A 160 -9.88 2.36 2.31
N PHE A 161 -10.80 3.22 2.73
CA PHE A 161 -10.51 4.60 3.05
C PHE A 161 -10.49 4.81 4.56
N CYS A 162 -9.34 5.22 5.09
CA CYS A 162 -9.15 5.54 6.50
C CYS A 162 -9.06 7.06 6.68
N ASN A 163 -10.01 7.64 7.38
CA ASN A 163 -10.07 9.08 7.64
C ASN A 163 -9.77 9.37 9.11
N GLU A 164 -8.56 9.79 9.44
CA GLU A 164 -8.15 10.12 10.82
C GLU A 164 -8.93 11.30 11.43
N THR A 165 -9.52 12.15 10.61
CA THR A 165 -10.29 13.32 11.10
C THR A 165 -11.72 12.96 11.47
N ALA A 166 -12.16 11.72 11.17
CA ALA A 166 -13.54 11.25 11.39
C ALA A 166 -13.57 9.74 11.65
N ASP A 167 -13.36 9.33 12.88
CA ASP A 167 -13.54 7.93 13.34
C ASP A 167 -12.91 6.84 12.46
N TYR A 168 -11.87 7.15 11.69
CA TYR A 168 -11.12 6.27 10.79
C TYR A 168 -11.97 5.60 9.71
N TYR A 169 -12.86 4.64 10.05
CA TYR A 169 -13.76 3.97 9.13
C TYR A 169 -15.20 4.32 9.47
N SER A 170 -15.96 4.85 8.51
CA SER A 170 -17.35 5.24 8.73
C SER A 170 -18.25 4.00 8.87
N ALA A 171 -19.40 4.19 9.55
CA ALA A 171 -20.41 3.14 9.69
C ALA A 171 -20.91 2.61 8.34
N GLU A 172 -21.02 3.50 7.34
CA GLU A 172 -21.38 3.10 5.97
C GLU A 172 -20.33 2.20 5.34
N GLN A 173 -19.04 2.49 5.57
CA GLN A 173 -17.95 1.65 5.06
C GLN A 173 -17.95 0.28 5.75
N PHE A 174 -18.23 0.21 7.06
CA PHE A 174 -18.39 -1.07 7.75
C PHE A 174 -19.52 -1.90 7.14
N THR A 175 -20.69 -1.31 6.95
CA THR A 175 -21.83 -1.98 6.30
C THR A 175 -21.44 -2.47 4.90
N PHE A 176 -20.79 -1.63 4.12
CA PHE A 176 -20.32 -2.00 2.78
C PHE A 176 -19.35 -3.19 2.81
N ILE A 177 -18.37 -3.18 3.73
CA ILE A 177 -17.41 -4.27 3.88
C ILE A 177 -18.15 -5.56 4.28
N GLU A 178 -18.98 -5.51 5.30
CA GLU A 178 -19.71 -6.66 5.83
C GLU A 178 -20.58 -7.30 4.74
N GLU A 179 -21.46 -6.53 4.10
CA GLU A 179 -22.35 -7.01 3.06
C GLU A 179 -21.59 -7.67 1.90
N ASN A 180 -20.53 -7.01 1.42
CA ASN A 180 -19.78 -7.49 0.27
C ASN A 180 -18.79 -8.63 0.61
N LEU A 181 -18.31 -8.69 1.84
CA LEU A 181 -17.46 -9.78 2.31
C LEU A 181 -18.27 -11.07 2.50
N PHE A 182 -19.40 -10.98 3.19
CA PHE A 182 -20.23 -12.16 3.47
C PHE A 182 -21.07 -12.62 2.26
N SER A 183 -21.25 -11.79 1.24
CA SER A 183 -21.88 -12.16 -0.02
C SER A 183 -20.93 -12.71 -1.07
N MET A 184 -19.62 -12.83 -0.76
CA MET A 184 -18.68 -13.43 -1.71
C MET A 184 -19.09 -14.85 -2.10
N PRO A 185 -18.90 -15.22 -3.38
CA PRO A 185 -19.16 -16.59 -3.81
C PRO A 185 -18.31 -17.61 -3.03
N SER A 186 -18.88 -18.79 -2.78
CA SER A 186 -18.15 -19.86 -2.09
C SER A 186 -16.83 -20.20 -2.78
N GLY A 187 -15.78 -20.37 -1.98
CA GLY A 187 -14.43 -20.69 -2.47
C GLY A 187 -13.62 -19.47 -2.96
N TRP A 188 -14.20 -18.27 -2.86
CA TRP A 188 -13.44 -17.03 -3.11
C TRP A 188 -12.60 -16.64 -1.91
N CYS A 189 -11.57 -15.86 -2.19
CA CYS A 189 -10.65 -15.31 -1.21
C CYS A 189 -10.72 -13.78 -1.24
N ALA A 190 -10.70 -13.13 -0.08
CA ALA A 190 -10.58 -11.68 0.03
C ALA A 190 -9.12 -11.27 0.21
N VAL A 191 -8.78 -10.12 -0.37
CA VAL A 191 -7.56 -9.35 -0.12
C VAL A 191 -7.99 -7.94 0.23
N PHE A 192 -7.34 -7.32 1.20
CA PHE A 192 -7.58 -5.93 1.57
C PHE A 192 -6.33 -5.10 1.34
N VAL A 193 -6.50 -3.92 0.76
CA VAL A 193 -5.48 -2.89 0.65
C VAL A 193 -5.98 -1.62 1.33
N GLN A 194 -5.18 -1.04 2.22
CA GLN A 194 -5.56 0.12 3.02
C GLN A 194 -4.33 0.90 3.43
N HIS A 195 -4.49 2.14 3.90
CA HIS A 195 -3.33 2.89 4.37
C HIS A 195 -2.93 2.48 5.78
N LYS A 196 -3.86 2.55 6.73
CA LYS A 196 -3.56 2.31 8.15
C LYS A 196 -3.38 0.83 8.48
N CYS A 197 -2.30 0.52 9.20
CA CYS A 197 -2.19 -0.76 9.87
C CYS A 197 -3.13 -0.81 11.08
N ILE A 198 -4.08 -1.74 11.07
CA ILE A 198 -5.08 -1.85 12.15
C ILE A 198 -4.61 -2.68 13.34
N LEU A 199 -3.44 -3.32 13.24
CA LEU A 199 -2.83 -4.00 14.36
C LEU A 199 -1.83 -3.08 15.08
N ARG A 200 -1.78 -3.24 16.39
CA ARG A 200 -1.01 -2.37 17.29
C ARG A 200 0.48 -2.29 16.97
N ARG A 201 1.07 -3.39 16.55
CA ARG A 201 2.51 -3.48 16.31
C ARG A 201 2.99 -2.73 15.07
N GLY A 202 2.08 -2.39 14.17
CA GLY A 202 2.37 -1.54 13.03
C GLY A 202 2.46 -0.05 13.37
N ARG A 203 2.21 0.35 14.61
CA ARG A 203 2.34 1.75 15.05
C ARG A 203 3.68 2.01 15.71
N TRP A 204 4.41 2.86 15.11
CA TRP A 204 5.72 3.38 15.38
C TRP A 204 5.88 4.27 16.59
N GLN A 205 4.84 4.94 16.97
CA GLN A 205 4.92 6.00 17.96
C GLN A 205 4.75 5.45 19.36
N HIS A 206 5.53 5.99 20.24
CA HIS A 206 5.47 6.19 21.68
C HIS A 206 4.39 5.47 22.48
N ASP A 207 3.36 4.98 21.86
CA ASP A 207 2.11 4.55 22.45
C ASP A 207 1.97 3.03 22.47
N GLN A 208 3.05 2.34 22.89
CA GLN A 208 2.96 0.90 23.19
C GLN A 208 1.84 0.58 24.19
N PHE A 209 1.24 1.61 24.78
CA PHE A 209 0.23 1.51 25.83
C PHE A 209 -1.12 2.13 25.43
N ASP A 210 -1.21 2.86 24.36
CA ASP A 210 -2.50 3.41 23.92
C ASP A 210 -3.40 2.30 23.37
N PRO A 211 -4.68 2.27 23.77
CA PRO A 211 -5.63 1.34 23.18
C PRO A 211 -5.77 1.62 21.69
N LEU A 212 -5.90 0.57 20.90
CA LEU A 212 -6.28 0.71 19.49
C LEU A 212 -7.58 1.49 19.36
N PRO A 213 -7.74 2.33 18.32
CA PRO A 213 -9.01 2.92 18.01
C PRO A 213 -10.12 1.87 17.94
N GLU A 214 -11.28 2.17 18.52
CA GLU A 214 -12.39 1.22 18.57
C GLU A 214 -12.76 0.66 17.20
N ASN A 215 -12.70 1.50 16.17
CA ASN A 215 -12.98 1.08 14.80
C ASN A 215 -11.94 0.13 14.22
N PHE A 216 -10.70 0.16 14.67
CA PHE A 216 -9.69 -0.83 14.27
C PHE A 216 -10.00 -2.20 14.88
N VAL A 217 -10.38 -2.20 16.15
CA VAL A 217 -10.82 -3.43 16.84
C VAL A 217 -12.05 -4.02 16.16
N LYS A 218 -13.06 -3.20 15.88
CA LYS A 218 -14.28 -3.64 15.16
C LYS A 218 -13.97 -4.21 13.78
N LEU A 219 -13.06 -3.59 13.03
CA LEU A 219 -12.69 -4.07 11.70
C LEU A 219 -11.95 -5.42 11.79
N HIS A 220 -11.04 -5.56 12.74
CA HIS A 220 -10.38 -6.84 13.00
C HIS A 220 -11.38 -7.93 13.40
N GLU A 221 -12.32 -7.62 14.30
CA GLU A 221 -13.37 -8.56 14.73
C GLU A 221 -14.26 -9.01 13.57
N LEU A 222 -14.62 -8.10 12.65
CA LEU A 222 -15.35 -8.42 11.43
C LEU A 222 -14.59 -9.42 10.57
N PHE A 223 -13.30 -9.21 10.35
CA PHE A 223 -12.44 -10.10 9.59
C PHE A 223 -12.30 -11.48 10.27
N ALA A 224 -12.00 -11.47 11.55
CA ALA A 224 -11.89 -12.69 12.35
C ALA A 224 -13.20 -13.48 12.37
N ASN A 225 -14.35 -12.80 12.47
CA ASN A 225 -15.66 -13.43 12.39
C ASN A 225 -15.89 -14.09 11.03
N PHE A 226 -15.54 -13.39 9.94
CA PHE A 226 -15.67 -13.96 8.60
C PHE A 226 -14.81 -15.23 8.43
N VAL A 227 -13.57 -15.20 8.91
CA VAL A 227 -12.68 -16.39 8.86
C VAL A 227 -13.21 -17.53 9.72
N ARG A 228 -13.68 -17.25 10.95
CA ARG A 228 -14.30 -18.28 11.82
C ARG A 228 -15.53 -18.94 11.20
N ASN A 229 -16.24 -18.23 10.32
CA ASN A 229 -17.38 -18.79 9.57
C ASN A 229 -16.97 -19.49 8.26
N GLY A 230 -15.69 -19.81 8.08
CA GLY A 230 -15.17 -20.53 6.92
C GLY A 230 -14.85 -19.66 5.70
N GLY A 231 -14.93 -18.34 5.85
CA GLY A 231 -14.47 -17.41 4.83
C GLY A 231 -12.94 -17.39 4.72
N LYS A 232 -12.43 -16.86 3.61
CA LYS A 232 -11.00 -16.80 3.32
C LYS A 232 -10.55 -15.36 3.16
N ILE A 233 -9.63 -14.90 4.00
CA ILE A 233 -8.89 -13.65 3.83
C ILE A 233 -7.42 -14.02 3.69
N ALA A 234 -6.85 -13.80 2.50
CA ALA A 234 -5.44 -14.11 2.28
C ALA A 234 -4.54 -13.12 3.01
N GLY A 235 -4.86 -11.84 2.96
CA GLY A 235 -4.08 -10.84 3.67
C GLY A 235 -4.67 -9.44 3.62
N ILE A 236 -4.21 -8.62 4.56
CA ILE A 236 -4.50 -7.20 4.67
C ILE A 236 -3.17 -6.46 4.54
N PHE A 237 -3.06 -5.65 3.50
CA PHE A 237 -1.85 -4.92 3.14
C PHE A 237 -2.01 -3.44 3.48
N SER A 238 -1.05 -2.90 4.22
CA SER A 238 -1.10 -1.51 4.70
C SER A 238 0.23 -0.77 4.54
N GLY A 239 0.19 0.55 4.63
CA GLY A 239 1.31 1.47 4.75
C GLY A 239 1.40 2.08 6.14
N ASP A 240 1.58 3.41 6.24
CA ASP A 240 1.54 4.24 7.44
C ASP A 240 2.63 3.98 8.49
N SER A 241 2.94 2.72 8.73
CA SER A 241 3.87 2.34 9.81
C SER A 241 5.33 2.63 9.51
N HIS A 242 5.68 2.79 8.24
CA HIS A 242 7.05 2.94 7.73
C HIS A 242 7.98 1.77 8.09
N PHE A 243 7.43 0.62 8.45
CA PHE A 243 8.20 -0.60 8.64
C PHE A 243 7.63 -1.79 7.88
N ASN A 244 8.49 -2.79 7.73
CA ASN A 244 8.05 -4.10 7.32
C ASN A 244 7.49 -4.82 8.55
N LEU A 245 6.21 -5.12 8.49
CA LEU A 245 5.55 -5.90 9.50
C LEU A 245 4.79 -7.03 8.84
N PHE A 246 4.90 -8.20 9.41
CA PHE A 246 4.04 -9.32 9.12
C PHE A 246 3.53 -9.91 10.43
N GLU A 247 2.23 -10.02 10.57
CA GLU A 247 1.60 -10.55 11.77
C GLU A 247 0.36 -11.36 11.40
N LYS A 248 0.11 -12.44 12.11
CA LYS A 248 -1.12 -13.22 12.02
C LYS A 248 -1.88 -13.11 13.33
N ALA A 249 -3.13 -12.70 13.25
CA ALA A 249 -4.02 -12.62 14.41
C ALA A 249 -5.39 -13.20 14.04
N ASP A 250 -5.92 -14.09 14.88
CA ASP A 250 -7.23 -14.74 14.72
C ASP A 250 -7.48 -15.36 13.33
N GLY A 251 -6.43 -15.91 12.71
CA GLY A 251 -6.48 -16.51 11.39
C GLY A 251 -6.41 -15.51 10.22
N VAL A 252 -6.22 -14.23 10.50
CA VAL A 252 -6.07 -13.16 9.51
C VAL A 252 -4.60 -12.75 9.40
N ASN A 253 -4.09 -12.64 8.17
CA ASN A 253 -2.73 -12.21 7.89
C ASN A 253 -2.68 -10.70 7.64
N TYR A 254 -1.75 -10.02 8.27
CA TYR A 254 -1.51 -8.58 8.14
C TYR A 254 -0.09 -8.34 7.66
N HIS A 255 0.03 -7.54 6.63
CA HIS A 255 1.31 -7.09 6.11
C HIS A 255 1.33 -5.57 6.05
N SER A 256 2.39 -4.95 6.58
CA SER A 256 2.66 -3.53 6.41
C SER A 256 3.92 -3.34 5.60
N SER A 257 3.81 -2.62 4.51
CA SER A 257 4.93 -2.26 3.67
C SER A 257 5.66 -1.06 4.22
N GLN A 258 6.98 -1.13 4.22
CA GLN A 258 7.80 0.04 4.50
C GLN A 258 7.72 0.99 3.31
N GLY A 259 7.11 2.16 3.54
CA GLY A 259 7.04 3.19 2.53
C GLY A 259 8.39 3.82 2.20
N TYR A 260 8.45 4.49 1.07
CA TYR A 260 9.60 5.31 0.66
C TYR A 260 9.65 6.64 1.44
N GLY A 261 9.19 6.66 2.66
CA GLY A 261 8.94 7.86 3.43
C GLY A 261 10.08 8.87 3.44
N GLY A 262 9.74 10.10 3.15
CA GLY A 262 10.61 11.23 3.36
C GLY A 262 10.76 11.52 4.84
N ILE A 263 11.70 10.88 5.52
CA ILE A 263 12.03 11.21 6.90
C ILE A 263 12.76 12.56 6.89
N GLY A 264 12.17 13.54 7.58
CA GLY A 264 12.82 14.83 7.74
C GLY A 264 14.12 14.72 8.55
N PRO A 265 15.08 15.66 8.39
CA PRO A 265 16.35 15.60 9.11
C PRO A 265 16.22 15.59 10.63
N SER A 266 15.16 16.17 11.18
CA SER A 266 14.87 16.20 12.62
C SER A 266 14.40 14.86 13.17
N GLU A 267 13.86 14.00 12.32
CA GLU A 267 13.31 12.69 12.68
C GLU A 267 14.26 11.55 12.31
N ALA A 268 15.23 11.84 11.43
CA ALA A 268 16.17 10.85 10.91
C ALA A 268 16.85 9.98 11.97
N PRO A 269 17.28 10.46 13.16
CA PRO A 269 17.93 9.60 14.12
C PRO A 269 17.04 8.52 14.72
N ALA A 270 15.77 8.85 15.02
CA ALA A 270 14.84 7.88 15.59
C ALA A 270 14.39 6.87 14.52
N HIS A 271 14.12 7.35 13.33
CA HIS A 271 13.74 6.52 12.18
C HIS A 271 14.91 5.67 11.68
N ALA A 272 16.12 6.22 11.66
CA ALA A 272 17.32 5.47 11.32
C ALA A 272 17.60 4.35 12.32
N LEU A 273 17.32 4.55 13.62
CA LEU A 273 17.46 3.51 14.63
C LEU A 273 16.48 2.37 14.43
N LEU A 274 15.22 2.68 14.11
CA LEU A 274 14.20 1.66 13.85
C LEU A 274 14.42 0.97 12.50
N ALA A 275 14.77 1.74 11.48
CA ALA A 275 15.20 1.18 10.20
C ALA A 275 16.45 0.28 10.37
N HIS A 276 17.30 0.56 11.34
CA HIS A 276 18.45 -0.26 11.64
C HIS A 276 18.07 -1.65 12.17
N GLU A 277 17.09 -1.73 13.03
CA GLU A 277 16.63 -3.02 13.54
C GLU A 277 15.96 -3.87 12.48
N PHE A 278 15.22 -3.24 11.55
CA PHE A 278 14.40 -3.93 10.57
C PHE A 278 14.91 -3.84 9.13
N CYS A 279 15.78 -2.88 8.80
CA CYS A 279 16.37 -2.74 7.48
C CYS A 279 17.81 -2.19 7.53
N PRO A 280 18.82 -3.05 7.71
CA PRO A 280 20.23 -2.63 7.77
C PRO A 280 20.67 -1.81 6.56
N ALA A 281 20.05 -2.01 5.40
CA ALA A 281 20.36 -1.27 4.18
C ALA A 281 19.96 0.22 4.25
N LEU A 282 18.97 0.58 5.07
CA LEU A 282 18.54 1.98 5.26
C LEU A 282 19.42 2.77 6.24
N ASN A 283 20.31 2.11 6.94
CA ASN A 283 21.19 2.72 7.91
C ASN A 283 22.33 3.56 7.32
N ARG A 284 22.43 3.57 6.01
CA ARG A 284 23.41 4.41 5.33
C ARG A 284 22.78 5.76 5.05
N THR A 285 23.24 6.79 5.73
CA THR A 285 22.82 8.20 5.51
C THR A 285 23.00 8.64 4.06
N ASP A 286 23.87 7.98 3.31
CA ASP A 286 24.08 8.13 1.88
C ASP A 286 23.04 7.40 1.01
N SER A 287 22.23 6.53 1.60
CA SER A 287 21.19 5.76 0.91
C SER A 287 19.83 6.46 0.87
N PHE A 288 19.58 7.41 1.78
CA PHE A 288 18.35 8.21 1.74
C PHE A 288 18.26 8.96 0.40
N ASN A 289 17.15 8.81 -0.29
CA ASN A 289 16.94 9.37 -1.62
C ASN A 289 17.91 8.86 -2.71
N SER A 290 18.63 7.78 -2.47
CA SER A 290 19.40 7.07 -3.50
C SER A 290 18.54 5.99 -4.17
N GLU A 291 19.09 5.38 -5.22
CA GLU A 291 18.47 4.21 -5.87
C GLU A 291 18.22 3.04 -4.89
N ASN A 292 19.05 2.95 -3.85
CA ASN A 292 18.99 1.88 -2.86
C ASN A 292 17.85 2.08 -1.85
N SER A 293 17.22 3.24 -1.83
CA SER A 293 16.10 3.55 -0.93
C SER A 293 14.73 3.36 -1.58
N CYS A 294 14.65 2.94 -2.84
CA CYS A 294 13.40 2.54 -3.44
C CYS A 294 12.87 1.30 -2.73
N LEU A 295 11.63 1.38 -2.28
CA LEU A 295 10.96 0.32 -1.55
C LEU A 295 9.59 0.07 -2.22
N ILE A 296 9.52 -1.01 -2.99
CA ILE A 296 8.31 -1.49 -3.61
C ILE A 296 8.19 -2.96 -3.26
N ASP A 297 7.04 -3.34 -2.76
CA ASP A 297 6.72 -4.73 -2.52
C ASP A 297 5.86 -5.29 -3.67
N VAL A 298 6.13 -6.50 -4.09
CA VAL A 298 5.24 -7.25 -4.97
C VAL A 298 4.61 -8.37 -4.16
N ALA A 299 3.33 -8.22 -3.88
CA ALA A 299 2.55 -9.25 -3.21
C ALA A 299 2.04 -10.27 -4.22
N ALA A 300 2.03 -11.52 -3.81
CA ALA A 300 1.47 -12.64 -4.54
C ALA A 300 0.62 -13.51 -3.61
N VAL A 301 -0.56 -13.91 -4.08
CA VAL A 301 -1.55 -14.66 -3.31
C VAL A 301 -1.98 -15.90 -4.06
N LYS A 302 -1.74 -17.08 -3.51
CA LYS A 302 -2.31 -18.35 -3.97
C LYS A 302 -3.71 -18.51 -3.37
N THR A 303 -4.72 -18.01 -4.06
CA THR A 303 -6.09 -17.89 -3.53
C THR A 303 -6.72 -19.20 -3.08
N GLY A 304 -6.39 -20.29 -3.76
CA GLY A 304 -6.86 -21.64 -3.39
C GLY A 304 -6.37 -22.08 -2.01
N LYS A 305 -5.13 -21.75 -1.67
CA LYS A 305 -4.42 -22.17 -0.45
C LYS A 305 -4.41 -21.07 0.62
N CYS A 306 -4.75 -19.84 0.29
CA CYS A 306 -4.55 -18.64 1.13
C CYS A 306 -3.08 -18.41 1.53
N GLU A 307 -2.15 -18.84 0.70
CA GLU A 307 -0.73 -18.60 0.89
C GLU A 307 -0.38 -17.22 0.30
N ILE A 308 0.42 -16.46 1.01
CA ILE A 308 0.94 -15.17 0.54
C ILE A 308 2.46 -15.16 0.50
N ALA A 309 2.98 -14.41 -0.44
CA ALA A 309 4.37 -14.02 -0.46
C ALA A 309 4.50 -12.55 -0.81
N VAL A 310 5.54 -11.92 -0.32
CA VAL A 310 5.89 -10.55 -0.64
C VAL A 310 7.36 -10.52 -1.05
N PHE A 311 7.64 -9.92 -2.20
CA PHE A 311 8.98 -9.83 -2.77
C PHE A 311 9.39 -8.36 -2.84
N ARG A 312 10.46 -8.01 -2.12
CA ARG A 312 10.99 -6.66 -2.09
C ARG A 312 11.75 -6.32 -3.38
N ILE A 313 11.47 -5.13 -3.91
CA ILE A 313 12.25 -4.47 -4.96
C ILE A 313 12.93 -3.24 -4.33
N GLY A 314 14.26 -3.21 -4.35
CA GLY A 314 15.05 -2.10 -3.86
C GLY A 314 15.76 -2.39 -2.55
N ALA A 315 15.70 -1.46 -1.58
CA ALA A 315 16.45 -1.58 -0.34
C ALA A 315 16.05 -2.83 0.47
N GLY A 316 17.06 -3.58 0.88
CA GLY A 316 16.88 -4.81 1.64
C GLY A 316 16.57 -6.05 0.81
N ASP A 317 16.18 -5.89 -0.47
CA ASP A 317 15.99 -7.00 -1.45
C ASP A 317 15.52 -8.30 -0.76
N LYS A 318 16.30 -9.36 -0.79
CA LYS A 318 15.96 -10.70 -0.29
C LYS A 318 15.68 -10.77 1.22
N GLU A 319 16.21 -9.88 2.00
CA GLU A 319 16.09 -9.91 3.48
C GLU A 319 14.67 -9.62 3.95
N PHE A 320 13.86 -9.01 3.09
CA PHE A 320 12.49 -8.63 3.39
C PHE A 320 11.44 -9.40 2.59
N ASP A 321 11.87 -10.45 1.90
CA ASP A 321 10.92 -11.37 1.30
C ASP A 321 10.14 -12.10 2.39
N ILE A 322 8.83 -12.14 2.26
CA ILE A 322 7.94 -12.94 3.09
C ILE A 322 7.44 -14.09 2.24
N THR A 323 7.73 -15.30 2.65
CA THR A 323 7.21 -16.51 2.02
C THR A 323 6.65 -17.39 3.14
N GLU A 324 5.37 -17.27 3.40
CA GLU A 324 4.76 -18.02 4.48
C GLU A 324 3.72 -19.00 3.94
N ASN A 325 3.84 -20.24 4.38
CA ASN A 325 2.84 -21.28 4.18
C ASN A 325 1.93 -21.28 5.43
N TYR A 326 0.67 -20.99 5.24
CA TYR A 326 -0.33 -20.98 6.31
C TYR A 326 -1.31 -22.15 6.20
#